data_e708477addb175dc68e2a912de0a2bb3
#
_entry.id   e708477addb175dc68e2a912de0a2bb3
#
_cell.length_a   1.000
_cell.length_b   1.000
_cell.length_c   1.000
_cell.angle_alpha   90.00
_cell.angle_beta   90.00
_cell.angle_gamma   90.00
#
_symmetry.space_group_name_H-M   'P 1'
#
loop_
_entity.id
_entity.type
_entity.pdbx_description
1 polymer ?
#
loop_
_entity_poly.entity_id
_entity_poly.type
_entity_poly.pdbx_seq_one_letter_code
_entity_poly.pdbx_strand_id
1 'polypeptide(L)'
;MNIAVIGAGVTGLASAARLTAHGHQVTLYEKNEQIGGRMNQFTKDGFTFDMGPTIVMVPEVYKAVFEECGERFEDYVEMKQLPYIYDVYFNKDDKVRVPTDLAELHDALEQIEPGTTHGFMKFLADVYGRYEIARKYFLERTYRKPSDFYNLTSLIQGYKLKTLNHADNLIGQYVQNEKVQKMLAFQMLYIGIDPKQGPSLYSIIPMIEMMFGVHFIKGGMYGMVKGLEQLNLKLGVDIQCNANIEEIIIDPKYKQADGVRVNGLVKRFDKVLCTADFPYAAQQLMPQHAPVKKYPPQKIDQLDYSCSAFMMYIGIDKDVTEDVLLHNVIFSNHFRQNIDEIFNGDISEDPSLYLYVPKVGDATLAPEGQTGLYVLMPTPELKTGPLEWENPQFIKSVKEHIYRKLATIPALEHVQDHVISETIFTPKDFEQQYNAKFGTAFGLMPTLAQSNYYRPPNVSRDYKDLYFAGASTHPGAGVPIVLTSAKITVDEIIKDINNHI
;
A
#
# COMPACT_ATOMS: atom_id res chain seq x y z
N MET A 1 6.25 10.01 28.83
CA MET A 1 6.26 8.54 28.89
C MET A 1 7.29 8.01 27.92
N ASN A 2 7.81 6.80 28.19
CA ASN A 2 8.71 6.07 27.30
C ASN A 2 7.89 5.10 26.45
N ILE A 3 7.95 5.22 25.13
CA ILE A 3 7.12 4.45 24.21
C ILE A 3 8.01 3.69 23.23
N ALA A 4 7.80 2.38 23.09
CA ALA A 4 8.42 1.58 22.05
C ALA A 4 7.54 1.57 20.81
N VAL A 5 8.14 1.83 19.65
CA VAL A 5 7.51 1.63 18.33
C VAL A 5 8.26 0.51 17.61
N ILE A 6 7.54 -0.53 17.17
CA ILE A 6 8.11 -1.70 16.49
C ILE A 6 7.85 -1.59 15.00
N GLY A 7 8.91 -1.50 14.20
CA GLY A 7 8.90 -1.35 12.75
C GLY A 7 9.04 0.10 12.29
N ALA A 8 10.11 0.41 11.56
CA ALA A 8 10.39 1.72 10.98
C ALA A 8 9.91 1.84 9.51
N GLY A 9 8.79 1.22 9.18
CA GLY A 9 8.04 1.57 7.98
C GLY A 9 7.38 2.95 8.11
N VAL A 10 6.75 3.45 7.04
CA VAL A 10 6.12 4.77 7.03
C VAL A 10 5.12 4.98 8.16
N THR A 11 4.41 3.93 8.57
CA THR A 11 3.49 3.96 9.72
C THR A 11 4.21 4.21 11.03
N GLY A 12 5.31 3.49 11.28
CA GLY A 12 6.12 3.63 12.49
C GLY A 12 6.81 4.99 12.58
N LEU A 13 7.42 5.43 11.47
CA LEU A 13 8.06 6.74 11.37
C LEU A 13 7.05 7.88 11.64
N ALA A 14 5.88 7.83 11.01
CA ALA A 14 4.83 8.83 11.21
C ALA A 14 4.25 8.82 12.63
N SER A 15 4.14 7.63 13.24
CA SER A 15 3.69 7.50 14.63
C SER A 15 4.71 8.00 15.63
N ALA A 16 6.00 7.67 15.43
CA ALA A 16 7.09 8.08 16.30
C ALA A 16 7.24 9.61 16.31
N ALA A 17 7.21 10.25 15.13
CA ALA A 17 7.25 11.70 15.01
C ALA A 17 6.11 12.37 15.78
N ARG A 18 4.85 11.93 15.59
CA ARG A 18 3.69 12.46 16.28
C ARG A 18 3.76 12.28 17.81
N LEU A 19 4.14 11.09 18.28
CA LEU A 19 4.28 10.82 19.71
C LEU A 19 5.35 11.73 20.34
N THR A 20 6.47 11.91 19.67
CA THR A 20 7.56 12.78 20.16
C THR A 20 7.15 14.25 20.15
N ALA A 21 6.43 14.70 19.11
CA ALA A 21 5.86 16.05 19.05
C ALA A 21 4.87 16.33 20.22
N HIS A 22 4.23 15.29 20.76
CA HIS A 22 3.40 15.38 21.99
C HIS A 22 4.22 15.29 23.30
N GLY A 23 5.55 15.33 23.24
CA GLY A 23 6.43 15.38 24.42
C GLY A 23 6.75 14.00 25.02
N HIS A 24 6.60 12.91 24.27
CA HIS A 24 6.98 11.57 24.74
C HIS A 24 8.37 11.19 24.26
N GLN A 25 9.06 10.32 25.01
CA GLN A 25 10.32 9.71 24.60
C GLN A 25 10.00 8.45 23.77
N VAL A 26 10.48 8.40 22.55
CA VAL A 26 10.18 7.29 21.64
C VAL A 26 11.47 6.61 21.19
N THR A 27 11.50 5.28 21.33
CA THR A 27 12.50 4.42 20.68
C THR A 27 11.80 3.64 19.57
N LEU A 28 12.28 3.81 18.34
CA LEU A 28 11.78 3.18 17.12
C LEU A 28 12.74 2.06 16.70
N TYR A 29 12.25 0.83 16.66
CA TYR A 29 13.01 -0.37 16.33
C TYR A 29 12.75 -0.84 14.91
N GLU A 30 13.81 -1.12 14.15
CA GLU A 30 13.77 -1.71 12.81
C GLU A 30 14.69 -2.95 12.76
N LYS A 31 14.15 -4.07 12.26
CA LYS A 31 14.91 -5.32 12.12
C LYS A 31 16.00 -5.24 11.05
N ASN A 32 15.75 -4.47 9.99
CA ASN A 32 16.66 -4.31 8.86
C ASN A 32 17.67 -3.18 9.12
N GLU A 33 18.71 -3.13 8.30
CA GLU A 33 19.68 -2.05 8.29
C GLU A 33 19.05 -0.72 7.84
N GLN A 34 18.08 -0.79 6.91
CA GLN A 34 17.45 0.36 6.28
C GLN A 34 15.99 0.49 6.72
N ILE A 35 15.61 1.72 7.07
CA ILE A 35 14.22 2.08 7.38
C ILE A 35 13.37 2.21 6.11
N GLY A 36 12.05 2.27 6.25
CA GLY A 36 11.11 2.49 5.13
C GLY A 36 10.13 1.34 4.93
N GLY A 37 10.46 0.13 5.38
CA GLY A 37 9.62 -1.04 5.22
C GLY A 37 9.28 -1.28 3.73
N ARG A 38 7.98 -1.36 3.37
CA ARG A 38 7.55 -1.52 1.97
C ARG A 38 7.80 -0.29 1.08
N MET A 39 8.12 0.87 1.65
CA MET A 39 8.57 2.07 0.90
C MET A 39 10.09 2.16 0.78
N ASN A 40 10.75 1.03 0.79
CA ASN A 40 12.21 0.95 0.66
C ASN A 40 12.68 1.19 -0.78
N GLN A 41 13.96 1.41 -0.95
CA GLN A 41 14.63 1.70 -2.21
C GLN A 41 15.99 1.01 -2.23
N PHE A 42 16.46 0.58 -3.38
CA PHE A 42 17.83 0.11 -3.56
C PHE A 42 18.44 0.69 -4.83
N THR A 43 19.79 0.71 -4.85
CA THR A 43 20.57 1.10 -6.04
C THR A 43 21.44 -0.07 -6.46
N LYS A 44 21.40 -0.40 -7.76
CA LYS A 44 22.23 -1.43 -8.37
C LYS A 44 22.67 -0.98 -9.76
N ASP A 45 23.95 -1.14 -10.07
CA ASP A 45 24.55 -0.81 -11.36
C ASP A 45 24.23 0.63 -11.84
N GLY A 46 24.08 1.58 -10.90
CA GLY A 46 23.73 2.98 -11.16
C GLY A 46 22.23 3.26 -11.28
N PHE A 47 21.38 2.25 -11.30
CA PHE A 47 19.92 2.39 -11.31
C PHE A 47 19.38 2.41 -9.88
N THR A 48 18.46 3.33 -9.62
CA THR A 48 17.77 3.42 -8.33
C THR A 48 16.30 3.05 -8.49
N PHE A 49 15.81 2.12 -7.67
CA PHE A 49 14.47 1.57 -7.74
C PHE A 49 13.76 1.64 -6.39
N ASP A 50 12.54 2.19 -6.38
CA ASP A 50 11.61 1.99 -5.28
C ASP A 50 11.17 0.52 -5.23
N MET A 51 11.02 -0.06 -4.03
CA MET A 51 10.69 -1.48 -3.87
C MET A 51 9.20 -1.77 -3.68
N GLY A 52 8.39 -0.74 -3.58
CA GLY A 52 6.97 -0.88 -3.26
C GLY A 52 6.08 0.13 -3.98
N PRO A 53 5.26 0.92 -3.26
CA PRO A 53 4.36 1.88 -3.88
C PRO A 53 5.13 2.93 -4.68
N THR A 54 4.54 3.38 -5.78
CA THR A 54 5.14 4.37 -6.70
C THR A 54 4.20 5.54 -7.01
N ILE A 55 2.91 5.38 -6.69
CA ILE A 55 1.86 6.38 -6.96
C ILE A 55 1.54 7.15 -5.68
N VAL A 56 1.65 8.48 -5.71
CA VAL A 56 1.26 9.35 -4.60
C VAL A 56 -0.11 9.92 -4.88
N MET A 57 -1.07 9.55 -4.06
CA MET A 57 -2.43 10.08 -4.05
C MET A 57 -2.71 10.75 -2.69
N VAL A 58 -3.67 11.67 -2.65
CA VAL A 58 -4.11 12.34 -1.40
C VAL A 58 -2.93 13.03 -0.69
N PRO A 59 -2.23 13.98 -1.35
CA PRO A 59 -1.00 14.58 -0.84
C PRO A 59 -1.17 15.25 0.53
N GLU A 60 -2.37 15.70 0.87
CA GLU A 60 -2.69 16.32 2.16
C GLU A 60 -2.44 15.39 3.35
N VAL A 61 -2.61 14.06 3.18
CA VAL A 61 -2.34 13.09 4.26
C VAL A 61 -0.84 12.97 4.54
N TYR A 62 -0.01 13.10 3.50
CA TYR A 62 1.45 13.11 3.65
C TYR A 62 1.92 14.40 4.34
N LYS A 63 1.40 15.55 3.92
CA LYS A 63 1.71 16.86 4.50
C LYS A 63 1.33 16.95 5.97
N ALA A 64 0.14 16.45 6.32
CA ALA A 64 -0.38 16.46 7.68
C ALA A 64 0.57 15.83 8.71
N VAL A 65 1.40 14.85 8.33
CA VAL A 65 2.38 14.24 9.24
C VAL A 65 3.37 15.27 9.76
N PHE A 66 3.86 16.15 8.90
CA PHE A 66 4.83 17.19 9.24
C PHE A 66 4.14 18.36 9.94
N GLU A 67 3.01 18.82 9.42
CA GLU A 67 2.24 19.93 9.98
C GLU A 67 1.76 19.66 11.41
N GLU A 68 1.31 18.45 11.71
CA GLU A 68 0.93 18.01 13.05
C GLU A 68 2.13 17.96 14.03
N CYS A 69 3.35 17.89 13.50
CA CYS A 69 4.59 18.00 14.29
C CYS A 69 5.15 19.42 14.34
N GLY A 70 4.44 20.42 13.81
CA GLY A 70 4.86 21.83 13.80
C GLY A 70 5.88 22.18 12.71
N GLU A 71 6.02 21.34 11.68
CA GLU A 71 6.98 21.48 10.60
C GLU A 71 6.29 21.64 9.24
N ARG A 72 6.98 22.23 8.26
CA ARG A 72 6.46 22.35 6.90
C ARG A 72 6.94 21.16 6.06
N PHE A 73 6.02 20.51 5.40
CA PHE A 73 6.32 19.37 4.52
C PHE A 73 7.34 19.71 3.43
N GLU A 74 7.22 20.89 2.83
CA GLU A 74 8.06 21.33 1.72
C GLU A 74 9.54 21.54 2.12
N ASP A 75 9.84 21.65 3.41
CA ASP A 75 11.22 21.76 3.92
C ASP A 75 11.93 20.39 3.94
N TYR A 76 11.19 19.29 3.78
CA TYR A 76 11.68 17.91 3.87
C TYR A 76 11.48 17.10 2.59
N VAL A 77 10.42 17.38 1.84
CA VAL A 77 10.00 16.56 0.69
C VAL A 77 9.59 17.45 -0.48
N GLU A 78 10.27 17.27 -1.61
CA GLU A 78 9.88 17.90 -2.88
C GLU A 78 8.87 17.01 -3.60
N MET A 79 7.62 17.50 -3.74
CA MET A 79 6.52 16.79 -4.38
C MET A 79 5.93 17.64 -5.49
N LYS A 80 5.68 17.05 -6.67
CA LYS A 80 5.04 17.72 -7.82
C LYS A 80 3.84 16.90 -8.30
N GLN A 81 2.79 17.60 -8.74
CA GLN A 81 1.68 16.98 -9.45
C GLN A 81 2.10 16.60 -10.87
N LEU A 82 1.64 15.45 -11.34
CA LEU A 82 1.89 14.97 -12.69
C LEU A 82 0.81 15.46 -13.65
N PRO A 83 1.15 15.81 -14.91
CA PRO A 83 0.17 16.21 -15.92
C PRO A 83 -0.66 15.03 -16.45
N TYR A 84 -0.12 13.83 -16.35
CA TYR A 84 -0.77 12.57 -16.76
C TYR A 84 -0.72 11.56 -15.64
N ILE A 85 -1.82 10.80 -15.48
CA ILE A 85 -1.90 9.73 -14.49
C ILE A 85 -1.11 8.52 -15.00
N TYR A 86 -1.46 8.01 -16.19
CA TYR A 86 -0.75 6.89 -16.84
C TYR A 86 -1.09 6.81 -18.35
N ASP A 87 -0.25 6.10 -19.11
CA ASP A 87 -0.61 5.51 -20.39
C ASP A 87 -1.13 4.09 -20.18
N VAL A 88 -2.25 3.76 -20.84
CA VAL A 88 -2.88 2.44 -20.84
C VAL A 88 -2.72 1.80 -22.20
N TYR A 89 -2.11 0.64 -22.26
CA TYR A 89 -1.93 -0.14 -23.47
C TYR A 89 -2.89 -1.34 -23.47
N PHE A 90 -3.84 -1.38 -24.39
CA PHE A 90 -4.72 -2.52 -24.62
C PHE A 90 -4.08 -3.50 -25.61
N ASN A 91 -3.32 -3.00 -26.57
CA ASN A 91 -2.44 -3.72 -27.49
C ASN A 91 -1.43 -2.72 -28.09
N LYS A 92 -0.60 -3.18 -29.04
CA LYS A 92 0.47 -2.36 -29.66
C LYS A 92 -0.04 -1.09 -30.36
N ASP A 93 -1.25 -1.15 -30.94
CA ASP A 93 -1.85 -0.08 -31.73
C ASP A 93 -2.97 0.67 -30.98
N ASP A 94 -3.27 0.26 -29.74
CA ASP A 94 -4.40 0.77 -28.98
C ASP A 94 -3.93 1.22 -27.58
N LYS A 95 -3.65 2.53 -27.51
CA LYS A 95 -3.18 3.21 -26.31
C LYS A 95 -4.11 4.35 -25.93
N VAL A 96 -4.38 4.51 -24.65
CA VAL A 96 -5.11 5.65 -24.08
C VAL A 96 -4.22 6.36 -23.07
N ARG A 97 -4.00 7.64 -23.24
CA ARG A 97 -3.34 8.50 -22.25
C ARG A 97 -4.39 9.11 -21.32
N VAL A 98 -4.19 8.99 -20.02
CA VAL A 98 -5.11 9.50 -19.02
C VAL A 98 -4.52 10.76 -18.38
N PRO A 99 -5.02 11.97 -18.78
CA PRO A 99 -4.55 13.24 -18.23
C PRO A 99 -5.17 13.55 -16.86
N THR A 100 -4.52 14.46 -16.14
CA THR A 100 -5.07 15.03 -14.90
C THR A 100 -5.92 16.25 -15.15
N ASP A 101 -5.76 16.92 -16.29
CA ASP A 101 -6.63 18.02 -16.70
C ASP A 101 -8.00 17.51 -17.15
N LEU A 102 -9.06 18.16 -16.65
CA LEU A 102 -10.43 17.72 -16.87
C LEU A 102 -10.89 17.88 -18.32
N ALA A 103 -10.43 18.92 -19.03
CA ALA A 103 -10.79 19.13 -20.43
C ALA A 103 -10.11 18.09 -21.33
N GLU A 104 -8.82 17.84 -21.11
CA GLU A 104 -8.10 16.78 -21.81
C GLU A 104 -8.68 15.41 -21.51
N LEU A 105 -9.10 15.14 -20.28
CA LEU A 105 -9.76 13.88 -19.88
C LEU A 105 -11.12 13.71 -20.58
N HIS A 106 -11.89 14.78 -20.72
CA HIS A 106 -13.12 14.77 -21.52
C HIS A 106 -12.82 14.32 -22.95
N ASP A 107 -11.86 14.96 -23.62
CA ASP A 107 -11.52 14.66 -25.01
C ASP A 107 -11.01 13.21 -25.15
N ALA A 108 -10.19 12.74 -24.21
CA ALA A 108 -9.72 11.34 -24.20
C ALA A 108 -10.87 10.32 -24.07
N LEU A 109 -11.83 10.59 -23.18
CA LEU A 109 -13.01 9.70 -22.98
C LEU A 109 -13.93 9.70 -24.20
N GLU A 110 -14.21 10.88 -24.81
CA GLU A 110 -15.06 11.00 -26.00
C GLU A 110 -14.42 10.37 -27.24
N GLN A 111 -13.08 10.33 -27.31
CA GLN A 111 -12.35 9.59 -28.37
C GLN A 111 -12.50 8.07 -28.23
N ILE A 112 -12.61 7.54 -27.01
CA ILE A 112 -12.87 6.12 -26.79
C ILE A 112 -14.29 5.78 -27.29
N GLU A 113 -15.30 6.55 -26.87
CA GLU A 113 -16.68 6.39 -27.29
C GLU A 113 -17.46 7.67 -26.97
N PRO A 114 -18.13 8.30 -27.95
CA PRO A 114 -18.93 9.49 -27.73
C PRO A 114 -20.01 9.28 -26.65
N GLY A 115 -20.09 10.23 -25.70
CA GLY A 115 -21.03 10.18 -24.57
C GLY A 115 -20.51 9.49 -23.31
N THR A 116 -19.32 8.92 -23.32
CA THR A 116 -18.71 8.23 -22.18
C THR A 116 -18.48 9.19 -21.00
N THR A 117 -18.09 10.44 -21.26
CA THR A 117 -17.81 11.45 -20.22
C THR A 117 -18.99 11.65 -19.29
N HIS A 118 -20.22 11.65 -19.81
CA HIS A 118 -21.42 11.85 -19.00
C HIS A 118 -21.60 10.80 -17.90
N GLY A 119 -21.44 9.52 -18.27
CA GLY A 119 -21.49 8.41 -17.31
C GLY A 119 -20.34 8.45 -16.33
N PHE A 120 -19.14 8.73 -16.82
CA PHE A 120 -17.93 8.83 -16.01
C PHE A 120 -18.04 9.94 -14.94
N MET A 121 -18.50 11.14 -15.29
CA MET A 121 -18.72 12.23 -14.31
C MET A 121 -19.77 11.89 -13.25
N LYS A 122 -20.84 11.20 -13.64
CA LYS A 122 -21.85 10.71 -12.67
C LYS A 122 -21.25 9.67 -11.71
N PHE A 123 -20.41 8.78 -12.22
CA PHE A 123 -19.65 7.83 -11.39
C PHE A 123 -18.78 8.56 -10.36
N LEU A 124 -17.96 9.52 -10.79
CA LEU A 124 -17.11 10.29 -9.89
C LEU A 124 -17.92 11.00 -8.80
N ALA A 125 -19.03 11.64 -9.17
CA ALA A 125 -19.88 12.37 -8.22
C ALA A 125 -20.54 11.44 -7.17
N ASP A 126 -21.07 10.29 -7.56
CA ASP A 126 -21.67 9.32 -6.63
C ASP A 126 -20.61 8.74 -5.69
N VAL A 127 -19.44 8.34 -6.23
CA VAL A 127 -18.37 7.74 -5.45
C VAL A 127 -17.70 8.75 -4.52
N TYR A 128 -17.57 10.01 -4.94
CA TYR A 128 -17.07 11.08 -4.06
C TYR A 128 -17.99 11.29 -2.84
N GLY A 129 -19.29 11.32 -3.04
CA GLY A 129 -20.24 11.41 -1.91
C GLY A 129 -20.11 10.23 -0.93
N ARG A 130 -19.82 9.03 -1.43
CA ARG A 130 -19.53 7.85 -0.59
C ARG A 130 -18.18 7.98 0.13
N TYR A 131 -17.15 8.49 -0.54
CA TYR A 131 -15.84 8.76 0.05
C TYR A 131 -15.93 9.68 1.28
N GLU A 132 -16.66 10.78 1.17
CA GLU A 132 -16.91 11.71 2.28
C GLU A 132 -17.55 11.02 3.49
N ILE A 133 -18.56 10.16 3.24
CA ILE A 133 -19.20 9.37 4.29
C ILE A 133 -18.23 8.34 4.89
N ALA A 134 -17.50 7.60 4.04
CA ALA A 134 -16.58 6.57 4.46
C ALA A 134 -15.45 7.16 5.32
N ARG A 135 -14.85 8.28 4.87
CA ARG A 135 -13.79 8.98 5.58
C ARG A 135 -14.24 9.39 6.97
N LYS A 136 -15.32 10.18 7.06
CA LYS A 136 -15.82 10.77 8.30
C LYS A 136 -16.33 9.75 9.31
N TYR A 137 -17.04 8.72 8.86
CA TYR A 137 -17.77 7.83 9.78
C TYR A 137 -17.14 6.46 9.96
N PHE A 138 -16.15 6.07 9.13
CA PHE A 138 -15.58 4.73 9.15
C PHE A 138 -14.05 4.69 9.14
N LEU A 139 -13.36 5.52 8.37
CA LEU A 139 -11.89 5.41 8.20
C LEU A 139 -11.09 6.18 9.26
N GLU A 140 -11.51 7.40 9.60
CA GLU A 140 -10.81 8.30 10.53
C GLU A 140 -11.26 8.12 11.99
N ARG A 141 -11.54 6.88 12.40
CA ARG A 141 -11.94 6.56 13.78
C ARG A 141 -11.50 5.17 14.18
N THR A 142 -11.42 4.92 15.47
CA THR A 142 -11.10 3.61 16.04
C THR A 142 -12.34 2.91 16.59
N TYR A 143 -12.22 1.59 16.80
CA TYR A 143 -13.31 0.74 17.31
C TYR A 143 -12.83 -0.07 18.50
N ARG A 144 -13.00 0.43 19.72
CA ARG A 144 -12.62 -0.28 20.95
C ARG A 144 -13.67 -1.31 21.38
N LYS A 145 -14.95 -0.99 21.24
CA LYS A 145 -16.09 -1.81 21.67
C LYS A 145 -17.17 -1.91 20.59
N PRO A 146 -18.05 -2.93 20.66
CA PRO A 146 -19.09 -3.12 19.65
C PRO A 146 -19.97 -1.89 19.41
N SER A 147 -20.32 -1.14 20.45
CA SER A 147 -21.17 0.07 20.34
C SER A 147 -20.53 1.21 19.53
N ASP A 148 -19.20 1.21 19.34
CA ASP A 148 -18.53 2.18 18.48
C ASP A 148 -18.88 1.97 17.02
N PHE A 149 -19.21 0.75 16.65
CA PHE A 149 -19.62 0.36 15.29
C PHE A 149 -21.15 0.14 15.18
N TYR A 150 -21.73 -0.63 16.13
CA TYR A 150 -23.15 -0.96 16.12
C TYR A 150 -23.98 0.15 16.80
N ASN A 151 -24.25 1.22 16.06
CA ASN A 151 -25.09 2.32 16.49
C ASN A 151 -25.91 2.85 15.31
N LEU A 152 -26.96 3.62 15.60
CA LEU A 152 -27.91 4.13 14.61
C LEU A 152 -27.22 4.95 13.51
N THR A 153 -26.24 5.78 13.85
CA THR A 153 -25.47 6.59 12.89
C THR A 153 -24.71 5.70 11.92
N SER A 154 -23.96 4.72 12.43
CA SER A 154 -23.22 3.77 11.57
C SER A 154 -24.13 2.96 10.66
N LEU A 155 -25.31 2.57 11.15
CA LEU A 155 -26.31 1.85 10.35
C LEU A 155 -26.83 2.71 9.19
N ILE A 156 -27.25 3.94 9.48
CA ILE A 156 -27.76 4.88 8.46
C ILE A 156 -26.67 5.22 7.43
N GLN A 157 -25.46 5.54 7.88
CA GLN A 157 -24.36 5.89 6.97
C GLN A 157 -23.87 4.68 6.18
N GLY A 158 -23.81 3.49 6.79
CA GLY A 158 -23.47 2.23 6.10
C GLY A 158 -24.48 1.89 4.98
N TYR A 159 -25.77 2.14 5.20
CA TYR A 159 -26.77 1.98 4.15
C TYR A 159 -26.53 2.91 2.96
N LYS A 160 -26.17 4.17 3.20
CA LYS A 160 -25.86 5.15 2.15
C LYS A 160 -24.62 4.76 1.32
N LEU A 161 -23.68 4.04 1.90
CA LEU A 161 -22.49 3.56 1.20
C LEU A 161 -22.78 2.47 0.17
N LYS A 162 -23.94 1.82 0.24
CA LYS A 162 -24.33 0.71 -0.66
C LYS A 162 -23.24 -0.38 -0.76
N THR A 163 -22.60 -0.70 0.36
CA THR A 163 -21.43 -1.59 0.43
C THR A 163 -21.70 -3.04 0.03
N LEU A 164 -22.96 -3.45 -0.07
CA LEU A 164 -23.37 -4.79 -0.49
C LEU A 164 -23.27 -5.02 -2.01
N ASN A 165 -23.09 -3.96 -2.81
CA ASN A 165 -22.84 -4.08 -4.24
C ASN A 165 -21.34 -4.37 -4.49
N HIS A 166 -21.05 -5.07 -5.59
CA HIS A 166 -19.70 -5.25 -6.07
C HIS A 166 -19.23 -4.07 -6.93
N ALA A 167 -17.93 -3.87 -7.02
CA ALA A 167 -17.33 -2.73 -7.68
C ALA A 167 -17.55 -2.76 -9.20
N ASP A 168 -17.36 -3.90 -9.86
CA ASP A 168 -17.63 -4.09 -11.28
C ASP A 168 -19.08 -3.71 -11.64
N ASN A 169 -20.03 -4.15 -10.81
CA ASN A 169 -21.43 -3.83 -11.01
C ASN A 169 -21.72 -2.34 -10.87
N LEU A 170 -21.03 -1.66 -9.94
CA LEU A 170 -21.19 -0.21 -9.79
C LEU A 170 -20.64 0.53 -11.01
N ILE A 171 -19.43 0.20 -11.45
CA ILE A 171 -18.79 0.81 -12.62
C ILE A 171 -19.70 0.63 -13.85
N GLY A 172 -20.20 -0.60 -14.09
CA GLY A 172 -21.08 -0.92 -15.22
C GLY A 172 -22.44 -0.19 -15.23
N GLN A 173 -22.90 0.35 -14.08
CA GLN A 173 -24.11 1.19 -14.01
C GLN A 173 -23.91 2.57 -14.65
N TYR A 174 -22.68 3.07 -14.66
CA TYR A 174 -22.35 4.43 -15.13
C TYR A 174 -21.64 4.44 -16.47
N VAL A 175 -20.78 3.45 -16.72
CA VAL A 175 -19.93 3.38 -17.90
C VAL A 175 -20.15 2.06 -18.62
N GLN A 176 -20.50 2.11 -19.91
CA GLN A 176 -20.80 0.92 -20.72
C GLN A 176 -19.57 0.42 -21.48
N ASN A 177 -18.66 1.32 -21.84
CA ASN A 177 -17.46 0.97 -22.60
C ASN A 177 -16.51 0.10 -21.79
N GLU A 178 -16.16 -1.08 -22.31
CA GLU A 178 -15.30 -2.07 -21.63
C GLU A 178 -13.88 -1.56 -21.34
N LYS A 179 -13.31 -0.70 -22.19
CA LYS A 179 -11.96 -0.15 -21.94
C LYS A 179 -11.98 0.73 -20.70
N VAL A 180 -12.96 1.62 -20.60
CA VAL A 180 -13.10 2.52 -19.44
C VAL A 180 -13.46 1.72 -18.18
N GLN A 181 -14.28 0.67 -18.30
CA GLN A 181 -14.53 -0.25 -17.17
C GLN A 181 -13.23 -0.90 -16.67
N LYS A 182 -12.38 -1.41 -17.59
CA LYS A 182 -11.07 -1.99 -17.24
C LYS A 182 -10.15 -0.97 -16.55
N MET A 183 -10.09 0.26 -17.08
CA MET A 183 -9.30 1.35 -16.49
C MET A 183 -9.73 1.69 -15.07
N LEU A 184 -11.02 1.67 -14.75
CA LEU A 184 -11.54 1.91 -13.41
C LEU A 184 -11.42 0.68 -12.48
N ALA A 185 -11.57 -0.53 -13.00
CA ALA A 185 -11.51 -1.77 -12.22
C ALA A 185 -10.07 -2.15 -11.83
N PHE A 186 -9.10 -1.93 -12.72
CA PHE A 186 -7.69 -2.27 -12.50
C PHE A 186 -7.12 -1.69 -11.20
N GLN A 187 -7.50 -0.48 -10.86
CA GLN A 187 -6.98 0.23 -9.69
C GLN A 187 -7.33 -0.46 -8.35
N MET A 188 -8.31 -1.36 -8.34
CA MET A 188 -8.61 -2.14 -7.13
C MET A 188 -7.53 -3.17 -6.82
N LEU A 189 -6.73 -3.55 -7.81
CA LEU A 189 -5.55 -4.38 -7.59
C LEU A 189 -4.47 -3.65 -6.76
N TYR A 190 -4.49 -2.30 -6.69
CA TYR A 190 -3.60 -1.52 -5.81
C TYR A 190 -3.81 -1.79 -4.32
N ILE A 191 -4.90 -2.43 -3.95
CA ILE A 191 -5.18 -2.89 -2.59
C ILE A 191 -5.36 -4.41 -2.52
N GLY A 192 -5.06 -5.11 -3.62
CA GLY A 192 -5.07 -6.56 -3.70
C GLY A 192 -6.44 -7.19 -3.59
N ILE A 193 -7.49 -6.58 -4.18
CA ILE A 193 -8.85 -7.09 -4.18
C ILE A 193 -9.37 -7.32 -5.60
N ASP A 194 -10.08 -8.45 -5.79
CA ASP A 194 -10.80 -8.74 -7.03
C ASP A 194 -11.99 -7.77 -7.21
N PRO A 195 -12.07 -6.99 -8.32
CA PRO A 195 -13.19 -6.09 -8.58
C PRO A 195 -14.56 -6.76 -8.62
N LYS A 196 -14.63 -8.06 -8.97
CA LYS A 196 -15.87 -8.84 -9.03
C LYS A 196 -16.41 -9.19 -7.63
N GLN A 197 -15.53 -9.36 -6.66
CA GLN A 197 -15.87 -9.77 -5.29
C GLN A 197 -15.75 -8.60 -4.30
N GLY A 198 -14.95 -7.60 -4.65
CA GLY A 198 -14.71 -6.43 -3.83
C GLY A 198 -15.97 -5.56 -3.64
N PRO A 199 -16.22 -5.08 -2.41
CA PRO A 199 -17.28 -4.11 -2.16
C PRO A 199 -17.18 -2.88 -3.05
N SER A 200 -18.33 -2.38 -3.54
CA SER A 200 -18.39 -1.18 -4.41
C SER A 200 -17.77 0.07 -3.78
N LEU A 201 -17.56 0.07 -2.46
CA LEU A 201 -16.86 1.14 -1.75
C LEU A 201 -15.42 1.34 -2.27
N TYR A 202 -14.75 0.28 -2.74
CA TYR A 202 -13.37 0.38 -3.23
C TYR A 202 -13.25 1.04 -4.61
N SER A 203 -14.37 1.35 -5.29
CA SER A 203 -14.40 2.30 -6.41
C SER A 203 -13.97 3.73 -6.01
N ILE A 204 -13.79 3.98 -4.71
CA ILE A 204 -13.17 5.20 -4.19
C ILE A 204 -11.74 5.39 -4.73
N ILE A 205 -11.00 4.31 -4.99
CA ILE A 205 -9.59 4.41 -5.46
C ILE A 205 -9.51 5.10 -6.82
N PRO A 206 -10.19 4.60 -7.89
CA PRO A 206 -10.22 5.31 -9.17
C PRO A 206 -10.78 6.74 -9.07
N MET A 207 -11.77 6.97 -8.21
CA MET A 207 -12.30 8.31 -7.99
C MET A 207 -11.24 9.24 -7.39
N ILE A 208 -10.49 8.80 -6.37
CA ILE A 208 -9.41 9.58 -5.74
C ILE A 208 -8.35 9.92 -6.79
N GLU A 209 -7.90 8.95 -7.56
CA GLU A 209 -6.87 9.14 -8.57
C GLU A 209 -7.29 10.16 -9.63
N MET A 210 -8.54 10.06 -10.13
CA MET A 210 -9.07 10.94 -11.16
C MET A 210 -9.41 12.35 -10.64
N MET A 211 -9.87 12.49 -9.39
CA MET A 211 -10.26 13.80 -8.86
C MET A 211 -9.13 14.58 -8.19
N PHE A 212 -8.21 13.89 -7.51
CA PHE A 212 -7.11 14.55 -6.81
C PHE A 212 -5.79 14.51 -7.59
N GLY A 213 -5.76 13.75 -8.70
CA GLY A 213 -4.58 13.53 -9.51
C GLY A 213 -3.53 12.68 -8.80
N VAL A 214 -2.42 12.47 -9.48
CA VAL A 214 -1.26 11.75 -8.97
C VAL A 214 -0.07 12.68 -8.85
N HIS A 215 0.82 12.37 -7.91
CA HIS A 215 1.99 13.18 -7.61
C HIS A 215 3.24 12.30 -7.65
N PHE A 216 4.38 12.94 -7.85
CA PHE A 216 5.70 12.32 -7.79
C PHE A 216 6.53 13.00 -6.71
N ILE A 217 7.25 12.22 -5.94
CA ILE A 217 8.24 12.68 -4.97
C ILE A 217 9.61 12.56 -5.60
N LYS A 218 10.39 13.64 -5.57
CA LYS A 218 11.77 13.65 -6.08
C LYS A 218 12.63 12.63 -5.34
N GLY A 219 13.41 11.88 -6.09
CA GLY A 219 14.16 10.74 -5.55
C GLY A 219 13.33 9.47 -5.37
N GLY A 220 12.08 9.41 -5.85
CA GLY A 220 11.15 8.29 -5.69
C GLY A 220 10.38 8.34 -4.35
N MET A 221 9.59 7.31 -4.09
CA MET A 221 8.80 7.21 -2.85
C MET A 221 9.68 7.20 -1.58
N TYR A 222 10.90 6.73 -1.68
CA TYR A 222 11.86 6.74 -0.58
C TYR A 222 12.23 8.17 -0.15
N GLY A 223 12.02 9.18 -1.00
CA GLY A 223 12.15 10.60 -0.62
C GLY A 223 11.26 10.97 0.57
N MET A 224 10.04 10.40 0.64
CA MET A 224 9.17 10.56 1.81
C MET A 224 9.76 9.91 3.07
N VAL A 225 10.37 8.74 2.93
CA VAL A 225 11.01 8.04 4.07
C VAL A 225 12.17 8.87 4.60
N LYS A 226 13.02 9.43 3.73
CA LYS A 226 14.12 10.35 4.10
C LYS A 226 13.60 11.60 4.82
N GLY A 227 12.50 12.18 4.31
CA GLY A 227 11.87 13.33 4.97
C GLY A 227 11.36 12.99 6.36
N LEU A 228 10.71 11.83 6.53
CA LEU A 228 10.26 11.33 7.84
C LEU A 228 11.43 11.00 8.77
N GLU A 229 12.53 10.44 8.25
CA GLU A 229 13.75 10.22 9.04
C GLU A 229 14.29 11.51 9.62
N GLN A 230 14.48 12.53 8.75
CA GLN A 230 14.96 13.85 9.16
C GLN A 230 14.05 14.49 10.20
N LEU A 231 12.72 14.39 10.03
CA LEU A 231 11.74 14.86 11.01
C LEU A 231 11.90 14.16 12.35
N ASN A 232 12.00 12.82 12.36
CA ASN A 232 12.16 12.04 13.59
C ASN A 232 13.45 12.37 14.31
N LEU A 233 14.58 12.48 13.60
CA LEU A 233 15.88 12.85 14.18
C LEU A 233 15.85 14.26 14.77
N LYS A 234 15.23 15.23 14.09
CA LYS A 234 15.05 16.59 14.58
C LYS A 234 14.22 16.65 15.88
N LEU A 235 13.19 15.82 15.97
CA LEU A 235 12.34 15.72 17.16
C LEU A 235 13.00 14.95 18.32
N GLY A 236 14.09 14.20 18.05
CA GLY A 236 14.82 13.44 19.07
C GLY A 236 14.32 12.00 19.25
N VAL A 237 13.71 11.40 18.23
CA VAL A 237 13.39 9.97 18.22
C VAL A 237 14.67 9.15 18.19
N ASP A 238 14.78 8.13 19.07
CA ASP A 238 15.85 7.14 19.07
C ASP A 238 15.53 6.03 18.06
N ILE A 239 16.13 6.10 16.84
CA ILE A 239 15.92 5.12 15.77
C ILE A 239 17.02 4.05 15.86
N GLN A 240 16.62 2.79 16.07
CA GLN A 240 17.52 1.65 16.19
C GLN A 240 17.27 0.64 15.06
N CYS A 241 18.14 0.66 14.05
CA CYS A 241 18.20 -0.35 12.97
C CYS A 241 18.95 -1.61 13.42
N ASN A 242 18.86 -2.71 12.66
CA ASN A 242 19.41 -4.02 12.99
C ASN A 242 18.95 -4.51 14.38
N ALA A 243 17.75 -4.09 14.81
CA ALA A 243 17.17 -4.33 16.12
C ALA A 243 15.87 -5.13 15.98
N ASN A 244 16.01 -6.44 15.78
CA ASN A 244 14.86 -7.32 15.66
C ASN A 244 14.18 -7.51 17.01
N ILE A 245 12.91 -7.15 17.09
CA ILE A 245 12.09 -7.43 18.28
C ILE A 245 11.69 -8.91 18.26
N GLU A 246 12.03 -9.61 19.34
CA GLU A 246 11.78 -11.04 19.53
C GLU A 246 10.44 -11.31 20.21
N GLU A 247 10.03 -10.41 21.12
CA GLU A 247 8.82 -10.58 21.93
C GLU A 247 8.31 -9.24 22.46
N ILE A 248 7.00 -9.08 22.51
CA ILE A 248 6.31 -8.03 23.28
C ILE A 248 6.11 -8.56 24.70
N ILE A 249 6.68 -7.90 25.70
CA ILE A 249 6.59 -8.35 27.09
C ILE A 249 5.23 -7.96 27.67
N ILE A 250 4.49 -8.97 28.13
CA ILE A 250 3.17 -8.80 28.76
C ILE A 250 3.27 -9.16 30.25
N ASP A 251 2.89 -8.23 31.12
CA ASP A 251 2.69 -8.54 32.52
C ASP A 251 1.41 -9.37 32.69
N PRO A 252 1.51 -10.63 33.13
CA PRO A 252 0.34 -11.51 33.24
C PRO A 252 -0.62 -11.08 34.36
N LYS A 253 -0.12 -10.40 35.40
CA LYS A 253 -0.92 -9.97 36.56
C LYS A 253 -1.81 -8.78 36.19
N TYR A 254 -1.25 -7.81 35.48
CA TYR A 254 -1.97 -6.57 35.12
C TYR A 254 -2.56 -6.62 33.69
N LYS A 255 -2.24 -7.66 32.89
CA LYS A 255 -2.61 -7.79 31.48
C LYS A 255 -2.24 -6.55 30.69
N GLN A 256 -0.99 -6.16 30.78
CA GLN A 256 -0.47 -4.91 30.26
C GLN A 256 0.83 -5.16 29.50
N ALA A 257 1.04 -4.45 28.40
CA ALA A 257 2.36 -4.42 27.75
C ALA A 257 3.33 -3.63 28.64
N ASP A 258 4.52 -4.19 28.87
CA ASP A 258 5.51 -3.72 29.82
C ASP A 258 6.88 -3.50 29.17
N GLY A 259 6.97 -3.71 27.86
CA GLY A 259 8.19 -3.53 27.10
C GLY A 259 8.34 -4.49 25.94
N VAL A 260 9.57 -4.64 25.50
CA VAL A 260 9.97 -5.52 24.38
C VAL A 260 11.25 -6.28 24.70
N ARG A 261 11.43 -7.44 24.05
CA ARG A 261 12.70 -8.16 24.02
C ARG A 261 13.41 -7.85 22.71
N VAL A 262 14.62 -7.37 22.79
CA VAL A 262 15.48 -7.07 21.64
C VAL A 262 16.91 -7.54 21.94
N ASN A 263 17.51 -8.31 21.01
CA ASN A 263 18.85 -8.88 21.17
C ASN A 263 19.03 -9.63 22.51
N GLY A 264 18.03 -10.44 22.89
CA GLY A 264 17.99 -11.19 24.15
C GLY A 264 17.73 -10.37 25.40
N LEU A 265 17.70 -9.03 25.35
CA LEU A 265 17.53 -8.13 26.48
C LEU A 265 16.10 -7.60 26.57
N VAL A 266 15.52 -7.63 27.75
CA VAL A 266 14.22 -6.99 28.02
C VAL A 266 14.42 -5.50 28.29
N LYS A 267 13.77 -4.66 27.47
CA LYS A 267 13.69 -3.21 27.67
C LYS A 267 12.28 -2.82 28.07
N ARG A 268 12.15 -2.05 29.15
CA ARG A 268 10.87 -1.63 29.73
C ARG A 268 10.39 -0.33 29.10
N PHE A 269 9.07 -0.29 28.83
CA PHE A 269 8.39 0.86 28.25
C PHE A 269 7.00 1.01 28.87
N ASP A 270 6.53 2.25 28.95
CA ASP A 270 5.19 2.54 29.45
C ASP A 270 4.10 2.11 28.46
N LYS A 271 4.39 2.12 27.15
CA LYS A 271 3.49 1.72 26.07
C LYS A 271 4.26 1.09 24.90
N VAL A 272 3.58 0.20 24.18
CA VAL A 272 4.13 -0.46 22.99
C VAL A 272 3.18 -0.26 21.81
N LEU A 273 3.68 0.34 20.73
CA LEU A 273 3.01 0.44 19.45
C LEU A 273 3.70 -0.52 18.44
N CYS A 274 2.99 -1.53 17.97
CA CYS A 274 3.50 -2.46 16.96
C CYS A 274 2.97 -2.06 15.58
N THR A 275 3.88 -1.74 14.64
CA THR A 275 3.56 -1.46 13.24
C THR A 275 4.08 -2.53 12.28
N ALA A 276 4.63 -3.63 12.81
CA ALA A 276 4.87 -4.85 12.06
C ALA A 276 3.54 -5.44 11.55
N ASP A 277 3.59 -6.26 10.50
CA ASP A 277 2.37 -6.87 9.96
C ASP A 277 1.59 -7.62 11.06
N PHE A 278 0.29 -7.31 11.24
CA PHE A 278 -0.48 -7.80 12.38
C PHE A 278 -0.51 -9.33 12.50
N PRO A 279 -0.68 -10.12 11.41
CA PRO A 279 -0.54 -11.56 11.47
C PRO A 279 0.79 -12.03 12.06
N TYR A 280 1.89 -11.43 11.64
CA TYR A 280 3.21 -11.72 12.20
C TYR A 280 3.30 -11.31 13.68
N ALA A 281 2.87 -10.10 14.01
CA ALA A 281 2.89 -9.62 15.38
C ALA A 281 2.12 -10.55 16.32
N ALA A 282 0.92 -10.97 15.91
CA ALA A 282 0.05 -11.83 16.73
C ALA A 282 0.57 -13.28 16.86
N GLN A 283 1.28 -13.81 15.85
CA GLN A 283 1.79 -15.19 15.86
C GLN A 283 3.21 -15.31 16.40
N GLN A 284 4.05 -14.29 16.23
CA GLN A 284 5.48 -14.37 16.51
C GLN A 284 5.94 -13.44 17.65
N LEU A 285 5.35 -12.24 17.77
CA LEU A 285 5.78 -11.28 18.79
C LEU A 285 4.99 -11.37 20.09
N MET A 286 3.78 -11.90 20.05
CA MET A 286 3.01 -12.13 21.28
C MET A 286 3.47 -13.39 22.00
N PRO A 287 3.71 -13.32 23.33
CA PRO A 287 4.16 -14.50 24.09
C PRO A 287 3.07 -15.58 24.13
N GLN A 288 3.48 -16.86 24.19
CA GLN A 288 2.56 -17.99 24.21
C GLN A 288 1.54 -17.94 25.37
N HIS A 289 1.92 -17.38 26.52
CA HIS A 289 1.04 -17.24 27.67
C HIS A 289 0.06 -16.06 27.56
N ALA A 290 0.25 -15.19 26.57
CA ALA A 290 -0.56 -14.00 26.34
C ALA A 290 -0.90 -13.79 24.85
N PRO A 291 -1.58 -14.74 24.18
CA PRO A 291 -1.94 -14.62 22.77
C PRO A 291 -3.04 -13.57 22.56
N VAL A 292 -3.16 -13.08 21.32
CA VAL A 292 -4.32 -12.25 20.93
C VAL A 292 -5.55 -13.14 20.80
N LYS A 293 -6.49 -13.04 21.73
CA LYS A 293 -7.61 -14.00 21.87
C LYS A 293 -8.52 -14.07 20.66
N LYS A 294 -8.83 -12.93 20.03
CA LYS A 294 -9.68 -12.89 18.81
C LYS A 294 -8.99 -13.50 17.60
N TYR A 295 -7.65 -13.54 17.60
CA TYR A 295 -6.83 -13.93 16.46
C TYR A 295 -5.82 -15.04 16.85
N PRO A 296 -6.29 -16.23 17.25
CA PRO A 296 -5.40 -17.37 17.48
C PRO A 296 -4.76 -17.80 16.14
N PRO A 297 -3.61 -18.50 16.16
CA PRO A 297 -2.85 -18.86 14.95
C PRO A 297 -3.72 -19.49 13.84
N GLN A 298 -4.58 -20.42 14.19
CA GLN A 298 -5.47 -21.11 13.24
C GLN A 298 -6.44 -20.15 12.53
N LYS A 299 -6.94 -19.14 13.25
CA LYS A 299 -7.83 -18.14 12.66
C LYS A 299 -7.07 -17.18 11.76
N ILE A 300 -5.85 -16.80 12.12
CA ILE A 300 -4.98 -15.98 11.29
C ILE A 300 -4.72 -16.68 9.95
N ASP A 301 -4.41 -17.97 9.98
CA ASP A 301 -4.17 -18.77 8.78
C ASP A 301 -5.42 -18.92 7.89
N GLN A 302 -6.62 -18.75 8.44
CA GLN A 302 -7.90 -18.84 7.73
C GLN A 302 -8.40 -17.49 7.19
N LEU A 303 -7.78 -16.36 7.58
CA LEU A 303 -8.16 -15.05 7.06
C LEU A 303 -7.93 -14.98 5.54
N ASP A 304 -8.65 -14.06 4.91
CA ASP A 304 -8.48 -13.73 3.49
C ASP A 304 -7.31 -12.75 3.36
N TYR A 305 -6.41 -13.06 2.45
CA TYR A 305 -5.20 -12.28 2.19
C TYR A 305 -5.25 -11.65 0.80
N SER A 306 -4.62 -10.48 0.65
CA SER A 306 -4.49 -9.83 -0.64
C SER A 306 -3.58 -10.63 -1.57
N CYS A 307 -3.66 -10.36 -2.87
CA CYS A 307 -2.67 -10.89 -3.79
C CYS A 307 -1.24 -10.42 -3.43
N SER A 308 -0.27 -11.07 -4.03
CA SER A 308 1.14 -10.71 -4.03
C SER A 308 1.53 -10.04 -5.35
N ALA A 309 2.82 -9.91 -5.60
CA ALA A 309 3.39 -9.44 -6.84
C ALA A 309 4.71 -10.14 -7.16
N PHE A 310 4.98 -10.34 -8.44
CA PHE A 310 6.31 -10.60 -8.95
C PHE A 310 6.86 -9.30 -9.52
N MET A 311 8.02 -8.89 -9.03
CA MET A 311 8.64 -7.63 -9.41
C MET A 311 9.87 -7.88 -10.24
N MET A 312 10.04 -7.13 -11.33
CA MET A 312 11.31 -7.04 -12.04
C MET A 312 11.81 -5.60 -12.02
N TYR A 313 13.05 -5.44 -11.63
CA TYR A 313 13.81 -4.20 -11.68
C TYR A 313 14.86 -4.36 -12.77
N ILE A 314 14.70 -3.63 -13.87
CA ILE A 314 15.47 -3.84 -15.10
C ILE A 314 16.18 -2.55 -15.44
N GLY A 315 17.52 -2.59 -15.57
CA GLY A 315 18.31 -1.52 -16.15
C GLY A 315 18.58 -1.83 -17.63
N ILE A 316 18.28 -0.89 -18.52
CA ILE A 316 18.54 -1.01 -19.96
C ILE A 316 19.52 0.08 -20.43
N ASP A 317 20.35 -0.27 -21.44
CA ASP A 317 21.33 0.62 -22.07
C ASP A 317 20.72 1.53 -23.15
N LYS A 318 19.42 1.81 -23.02
CA LYS A 318 18.63 2.64 -23.93
C LYS A 318 17.85 3.68 -23.14
N ASP A 319 17.76 4.92 -23.63
CA ASP A 319 16.86 5.92 -23.06
C ASP A 319 15.51 5.85 -23.77
N VAL A 320 14.45 5.58 -22.98
CA VAL A 320 13.06 5.50 -23.46
C VAL A 320 12.16 6.54 -22.79
N THR A 321 12.73 7.50 -22.08
CA THR A 321 11.97 8.47 -21.26
C THR A 321 11.07 9.41 -22.05
N GLU A 322 11.35 9.61 -23.36
CA GLU A 322 10.49 10.41 -24.23
C GLU A 322 9.31 9.58 -24.83
N ASP A 323 9.42 8.26 -24.83
CA ASP A 323 8.47 7.36 -25.47
C ASP A 323 7.39 6.84 -24.50
N VAL A 324 7.66 6.86 -23.20
CA VAL A 324 6.78 6.32 -22.15
C VAL A 324 6.51 7.36 -21.08
N LEU A 325 5.41 7.20 -20.34
CA LEU A 325 5.14 8.00 -19.15
C LEU A 325 5.86 7.42 -17.92
N LEU A 326 5.82 8.19 -16.85
CA LEU A 326 6.26 7.74 -15.52
C LEU A 326 5.53 6.46 -15.11
N HIS A 327 4.20 6.42 -15.33
CA HIS A 327 3.31 5.30 -15.02
C HIS A 327 2.67 4.77 -16.30
N ASN A 328 2.71 3.46 -16.49
CA ASN A 328 2.13 2.79 -17.65
C ASN A 328 1.44 1.50 -17.20
N VAL A 329 0.30 1.19 -17.80
CA VAL A 329 -0.46 -0.02 -17.55
C VAL A 329 -0.60 -0.79 -18.86
N ILE A 330 -0.29 -2.08 -18.84
CA ILE A 330 -0.41 -2.95 -20.03
C ILE A 330 -1.42 -4.03 -19.68
N PHE A 331 -2.59 -4.01 -20.32
CA PHE A 331 -3.63 -4.98 -20.00
C PHE A 331 -3.40 -6.33 -20.71
N SER A 332 -3.80 -7.39 -20.02
CA SER A 332 -4.06 -8.68 -20.62
C SER A 332 -5.12 -8.56 -21.72
N ASN A 333 -4.99 -9.32 -22.81
CA ASN A 333 -6.04 -9.45 -23.82
C ASN A 333 -7.32 -10.08 -23.22
N HIS A 334 -7.14 -10.88 -22.16
CA HIS A 334 -8.20 -11.57 -21.41
C HIS A 334 -8.24 -11.08 -19.96
N PHE A 335 -8.41 -9.78 -19.75
CA PHE A 335 -8.30 -9.12 -18.44
C PHE A 335 -9.09 -9.81 -17.32
N ARG A 336 -10.35 -10.21 -17.57
CA ARG A 336 -11.17 -10.90 -16.58
C ARG A 336 -10.63 -12.26 -16.17
N GLN A 337 -10.13 -13.02 -17.14
CA GLN A 337 -9.49 -14.31 -16.90
C GLN A 337 -8.19 -14.11 -16.08
N ASN A 338 -7.39 -13.10 -16.44
CA ASN A 338 -6.15 -12.79 -15.71
C ASN A 338 -6.43 -12.46 -14.22
N ILE A 339 -7.52 -11.73 -13.93
CA ILE A 339 -7.95 -11.51 -12.53
C ILE A 339 -8.33 -12.83 -11.85
N ASP A 340 -9.14 -13.67 -12.51
CA ASP A 340 -9.56 -14.97 -11.95
C ASP A 340 -8.34 -15.88 -11.68
N GLU A 341 -7.35 -15.93 -12.56
CA GLU A 341 -6.08 -16.67 -12.40
C GLU A 341 -5.33 -16.21 -11.14
N ILE A 342 -5.15 -14.89 -10.93
CA ILE A 342 -4.45 -14.35 -9.77
C ILE A 342 -5.10 -14.82 -8.45
N PHE A 343 -6.43 -14.78 -8.35
CA PHE A 343 -7.13 -15.13 -7.11
C PHE A 343 -7.43 -16.63 -6.96
N ASN A 344 -7.25 -17.43 -8.04
CA ASN A 344 -7.36 -18.90 -8.00
C ASN A 344 -6.02 -19.60 -7.78
N GLY A 345 -4.91 -18.90 -7.77
CA GLY A 345 -3.58 -19.45 -7.51
C GLY A 345 -2.76 -19.77 -8.77
N ASP A 346 -3.16 -19.22 -9.93
CA ASP A 346 -2.50 -19.47 -11.20
C ASP A 346 -1.65 -18.27 -11.66
N ILE A 347 -0.64 -18.54 -12.48
CA ILE A 347 0.15 -17.52 -13.17
C ILE A 347 -0.33 -17.41 -14.60
N SER A 348 -0.75 -16.22 -14.99
CA SER A 348 -1.22 -15.96 -16.35
C SER A 348 -0.09 -16.02 -17.37
N GLU A 349 -0.35 -16.62 -18.52
CA GLU A 349 0.56 -16.57 -19.69
C GLU A 349 0.48 -15.22 -20.43
N ASP A 350 -0.63 -14.49 -20.26
CA ASP A 350 -0.84 -13.13 -20.78
C ASP A 350 -1.21 -12.18 -19.62
N PRO A 351 -0.25 -11.82 -18.74
CA PRO A 351 -0.53 -11.02 -17.56
C PRO A 351 -0.82 -9.56 -17.89
N SER A 352 -1.61 -8.89 -17.06
CA SER A 352 -1.59 -7.43 -16.95
C SER A 352 -0.38 -6.99 -16.18
N LEU A 353 0.29 -5.92 -16.63
CA LEU A 353 1.49 -5.37 -15.98
C LEU A 353 1.30 -3.90 -15.64
N TYR A 354 1.94 -3.50 -14.56
CA TYR A 354 2.22 -2.11 -14.25
C TYR A 354 3.71 -1.84 -14.46
N LEU A 355 4.02 -0.81 -15.26
CA LEU A 355 5.37 -0.35 -15.53
C LEU A 355 5.56 1.06 -14.99
N TYR A 356 6.56 1.24 -14.13
CA TYR A 356 6.99 2.53 -13.62
C TYR A 356 8.40 2.84 -14.11
N VAL A 357 8.60 4.04 -14.64
CA VAL A 357 9.87 4.50 -15.22
C VAL A 357 10.36 5.72 -14.45
N PRO A 358 11.05 5.53 -13.32
CA PRO A 358 11.38 6.60 -12.36
C PRO A 358 12.19 7.75 -12.97
N LYS A 359 13.04 7.49 -13.97
CA LYS A 359 13.84 8.50 -14.66
C LYS A 359 13.00 9.59 -15.35
N VAL A 360 11.77 9.29 -15.78
CA VAL A 360 10.82 10.29 -16.32
C VAL A 360 10.47 11.36 -15.26
N GLY A 361 10.41 10.96 -13.99
CA GLY A 361 10.14 11.86 -12.88
C GLY A 361 11.38 12.59 -12.37
N ASP A 362 12.51 11.88 -12.30
CA ASP A 362 13.79 12.35 -11.81
C ASP A 362 14.95 11.69 -12.57
N ALA A 363 15.64 12.47 -13.40
CA ALA A 363 16.74 12.01 -14.25
C ALA A 363 17.92 11.39 -13.45
N THR A 364 18.04 11.69 -12.15
CA THR A 364 19.12 11.17 -11.30
C THR A 364 18.95 9.70 -10.91
N LEU A 365 17.78 9.10 -11.18
CA LEU A 365 17.47 7.72 -10.79
C LEU A 365 17.99 6.65 -11.76
N ALA A 366 18.63 7.05 -12.86
CA ALA A 366 19.34 6.16 -13.78
C ALA A 366 20.52 6.89 -14.43
N PRO A 367 21.53 6.18 -14.94
CA PRO A 367 22.63 6.79 -15.68
C PRO A 367 22.15 7.52 -16.97
N GLU A 368 22.97 8.45 -17.45
CA GLU A 368 22.72 9.13 -18.72
C GLU A 368 22.64 8.12 -19.88
N GLY A 369 21.69 8.31 -20.80
CA GLY A 369 21.45 7.41 -21.94
C GLY A 369 20.85 6.04 -21.58
N GLN A 370 20.58 5.76 -20.31
CA GLN A 370 20.04 4.49 -19.81
C GLN A 370 18.71 4.72 -19.10
N THR A 371 17.92 3.65 -18.93
CA THR A 371 16.62 3.73 -18.24
C THR A 371 16.44 2.57 -17.26
N GLY A 372 15.96 2.89 -16.05
CA GLY A 372 15.47 1.91 -15.09
C GLY A 372 13.97 1.62 -15.29
N LEU A 373 13.59 0.36 -15.36
CA LEU A 373 12.21 -0.10 -15.50
C LEU A 373 11.82 -0.90 -14.25
N TYR A 374 10.82 -0.44 -13.52
CA TYR A 374 10.16 -1.19 -12.45
C TYR A 374 8.90 -1.83 -13.04
N VAL A 375 8.87 -3.15 -13.08
CA VAL A 375 7.75 -3.92 -13.63
C VAL A 375 7.09 -4.71 -12.51
N LEU A 376 5.79 -4.51 -12.32
CA LEU A 376 4.98 -5.25 -11.38
C LEU A 376 3.97 -6.13 -12.14
N MET A 377 4.00 -7.42 -11.86
CA MET A 377 2.99 -8.39 -12.26
C MET A 377 2.25 -8.87 -11.01
N PRO A 378 0.94 -8.59 -10.86
CA PRO A 378 0.15 -9.18 -9.78
C PRO A 378 0.17 -10.70 -9.85
N THR A 379 0.37 -11.35 -8.72
CA THR A 379 0.44 -12.81 -8.61
C THR A 379 -0.37 -13.31 -7.41
N PRO A 380 -0.73 -14.59 -7.38
CA PRO A 380 -1.24 -15.21 -6.16
C PRO A 380 -0.27 -15.04 -4.99
N GLU A 381 -0.81 -15.05 -3.79
CA GLU A 381 -0.04 -15.17 -2.55
C GLU A 381 0.33 -16.66 -2.28
N LEU A 382 1.26 -16.90 -1.35
CA LEU A 382 1.85 -18.22 -1.13
C LEU A 382 0.90 -19.29 -0.54
N LYS A 383 -0.28 -18.90 -0.03
CA LYS A 383 -1.28 -19.82 0.52
C LYS A 383 -2.17 -20.43 -0.57
N THR A 384 -2.51 -19.66 -1.61
CA THR A 384 -3.53 -20.01 -2.60
C THR A 384 -3.01 -21.05 -3.60
N GLY A 385 -1.73 -20.98 -3.99
CA GLY A 385 -1.15 -21.90 -4.96
C GLY A 385 0.24 -22.40 -4.59
N PRO A 386 0.59 -23.63 -4.99
CA PRO A 386 1.93 -24.19 -4.81
C PRO A 386 2.89 -23.60 -5.86
N LEU A 387 3.21 -22.33 -5.75
CA LEU A 387 4.06 -21.64 -6.71
C LEU A 387 5.55 -21.91 -6.42
N GLU A 388 6.27 -22.35 -7.44
CA GLU A 388 7.66 -22.77 -7.35
C GLU A 388 8.63 -21.59 -7.51
N TRP A 389 8.53 -20.58 -6.64
CA TRP A 389 9.36 -19.36 -6.70
C TRP A 389 10.87 -19.59 -6.49
N GLU A 390 11.30 -20.81 -6.15
CA GLU A 390 12.71 -21.21 -6.08
C GLU A 390 13.16 -22.00 -7.32
N ASN A 391 12.23 -22.37 -8.21
CA ASN A 391 12.55 -23.10 -9.43
C ASN A 391 13.02 -22.14 -10.52
N PRO A 392 14.29 -22.23 -10.99
CA PRO A 392 14.81 -21.33 -12.01
C PRO A 392 14.05 -21.40 -13.35
N GLN A 393 13.51 -22.58 -13.70
CA GLN A 393 12.73 -22.75 -14.93
C GLN A 393 11.38 -22.02 -14.83
N PHE A 394 10.72 -22.12 -13.67
CA PHE A 394 9.48 -21.39 -13.40
C PHE A 394 9.72 -19.87 -13.46
N ILE A 395 10.74 -19.37 -12.77
CA ILE A 395 11.12 -17.95 -12.82
C ILE A 395 11.39 -17.51 -14.26
N LYS A 396 12.10 -18.32 -15.04
CA LYS A 396 12.39 -18.02 -16.44
C LYS A 396 11.10 -17.89 -17.27
N SER A 397 10.15 -18.81 -17.11
CA SER A 397 8.86 -18.74 -17.83
C SER A 397 8.06 -17.49 -17.45
N VAL A 398 8.00 -17.12 -16.18
CA VAL A 398 7.34 -15.88 -15.73
C VAL A 398 7.98 -14.64 -16.35
N LYS A 399 9.31 -14.58 -16.38
CA LYS A 399 10.06 -13.49 -17.04
C LYS A 399 9.76 -13.42 -18.55
N GLU A 400 9.66 -14.55 -19.24
CA GLU A 400 9.33 -14.60 -20.66
C GLU A 400 7.92 -14.04 -20.93
N HIS A 401 6.93 -14.32 -20.05
CA HIS A 401 5.59 -13.71 -20.15
C HIS A 401 5.66 -12.18 -19.97
N ILE A 402 6.42 -11.70 -18.99
CA ILE A 402 6.60 -10.28 -18.75
C ILE A 402 7.27 -9.58 -19.95
N TYR A 403 8.38 -10.11 -20.45
CA TYR A 403 9.08 -9.51 -21.59
C TYR A 403 8.23 -9.49 -22.86
N ARG A 404 7.47 -10.56 -23.11
CA ARG A 404 6.50 -10.60 -24.22
C ARG A 404 5.44 -9.51 -24.06
N LYS A 405 4.99 -9.27 -22.83
CA LYS A 405 4.00 -8.24 -22.56
C LYS A 405 4.56 -6.82 -22.65
N LEU A 406 5.79 -6.59 -22.19
CA LEU A 406 6.49 -5.31 -22.37
C LEU A 406 6.65 -4.92 -23.83
N ALA A 407 6.83 -5.89 -24.74
CA ALA A 407 6.90 -5.66 -26.18
C ALA A 407 5.60 -5.08 -26.79
N THR A 408 4.51 -5.01 -26.04
CA THR A 408 3.30 -4.25 -26.40
C THR A 408 3.59 -2.75 -26.52
N ILE A 409 4.55 -2.24 -25.74
CA ILE A 409 5.03 -0.87 -25.83
C ILE A 409 6.07 -0.79 -26.95
N PRO A 410 5.87 -0.02 -28.05
CA PRO A 410 6.79 -0.01 -29.19
C PRO A 410 8.25 0.29 -28.82
N ALA A 411 8.48 1.21 -27.89
CA ALA A 411 9.84 1.55 -27.41
C ALA A 411 10.56 0.38 -26.71
N LEU A 412 9.80 -0.62 -26.22
CA LEU A 412 10.28 -1.79 -25.46
C LEU A 412 10.15 -3.11 -26.26
N GLU A 413 9.86 -3.07 -27.57
CA GLU A 413 9.65 -4.27 -28.40
C GLU A 413 10.82 -5.28 -28.33
N HIS A 414 12.05 -4.78 -28.24
CA HIS A 414 13.28 -5.59 -28.13
C HIS A 414 14.01 -5.34 -26.81
N VAL A 415 13.29 -5.05 -25.72
CA VAL A 415 13.88 -4.65 -24.44
C VAL A 415 14.87 -5.67 -23.88
N GLN A 416 14.67 -6.97 -24.17
CA GLN A 416 15.57 -8.04 -23.72
C GLN A 416 17.02 -7.89 -24.24
N ASP A 417 17.19 -7.36 -25.45
CA ASP A 417 18.51 -7.16 -26.07
C ASP A 417 19.29 -6.01 -25.43
N HIS A 418 18.62 -5.18 -24.65
CA HIS A 418 19.14 -3.98 -23.98
C HIS A 418 19.32 -4.14 -22.48
N VAL A 419 19.02 -5.31 -21.92
CA VAL A 419 19.11 -5.53 -20.46
C VAL A 419 20.57 -5.61 -20.01
N ILE A 420 21.00 -4.70 -19.14
CA ILE A 420 22.33 -4.66 -18.55
C ILE A 420 22.31 -4.87 -17.01
N SER A 421 21.16 -4.73 -16.38
CA SER A 421 20.97 -5.03 -14.96
C SER A 421 19.59 -5.62 -14.74
N GLU A 422 19.47 -6.63 -13.90
CA GLU A 422 18.20 -7.25 -13.57
C GLU A 422 18.19 -7.69 -12.10
N THR A 423 17.10 -7.43 -11.40
CA THR A 423 16.80 -7.95 -10.08
C THR A 423 15.34 -8.36 -10.05
N ILE A 424 15.03 -9.49 -9.43
CA ILE A 424 13.66 -9.95 -9.23
C ILE A 424 13.32 -9.92 -7.74
N PHE A 425 12.03 -9.78 -7.45
CA PHE A 425 11.48 -9.85 -6.10
C PHE A 425 10.16 -10.63 -6.16
N THR A 426 10.08 -11.71 -5.41
CA THR A 426 9.02 -12.71 -5.48
C THR A 426 8.10 -12.62 -4.25
N PRO A 427 6.96 -13.31 -4.22
CA PRO A 427 6.15 -13.45 -3.01
C PRO A 427 6.93 -13.98 -1.80
N LYS A 428 7.96 -14.82 -1.98
CA LYS A 428 8.83 -15.28 -0.89
C LYS A 428 9.67 -14.16 -0.31
N ASP A 429 10.14 -13.24 -1.15
CA ASP A 429 10.92 -12.08 -0.70
C ASP A 429 10.05 -11.13 0.14
N PHE A 430 8.76 -10.94 -0.23
CA PHE A 430 7.81 -10.19 0.61
C PHE A 430 7.65 -10.82 1.99
N GLU A 431 7.55 -12.16 2.08
CA GLU A 431 7.44 -12.87 3.34
C GLU A 431 8.71 -12.71 4.19
N GLN A 432 9.88 -12.90 3.60
CA GLN A 432 11.15 -12.86 4.31
C GLN A 432 11.57 -11.46 4.73
N GLN A 433 11.50 -10.50 3.79
CA GLN A 433 12.00 -9.16 4.03
C GLN A 433 11.05 -8.32 4.91
N TYR A 434 9.73 -8.50 4.73
CA TYR A 434 8.74 -7.67 5.43
C TYR A 434 7.92 -8.42 6.49
N ASN A 435 8.20 -9.70 6.74
CA ASN A 435 7.38 -10.57 7.57
C ASN A 435 5.89 -10.55 7.14
N ALA A 436 5.64 -10.36 5.83
CA ALA A 436 4.31 -10.33 5.28
C ALA A 436 3.75 -11.75 5.21
N LYS A 437 2.70 -12.03 5.97
CA LYS A 437 2.10 -13.36 6.02
C LYS A 437 1.71 -13.82 4.60
N PHE A 438 2.14 -15.03 4.22
CA PHE A 438 1.96 -15.61 2.88
C PHE A 438 2.51 -14.76 1.73
N GLY A 439 3.49 -13.91 1.99
CA GLY A 439 4.13 -13.08 0.98
C GLY A 439 3.22 -12.03 0.34
N THR A 440 2.16 -11.60 1.02
CA THR A 440 1.20 -10.63 0.48
C THR A 440 1.79 -9.24 0.30
N ALA A 441 1.46 -8.58 -0.80
CA ALA A 441 1.89 -7.21 -1.05
C ALA A 441 1.16 -6.19 -0.15
N PHE A 442 -0.14 -6.42 0.14
CA PHE A 442 -1.01 -5.48 0.84
C PHE A 442 -1.53 -5.97 2.21
N GLY A 443 -1.15 -7.17 2.64
CA GLY A 443 -1.58 -7.77 3.91
C GLY A 443 -2.99 -8.36 3.85
N LEU A 444 -3.79 -8.17 4.89
CA LEU A 444 -5.16 -8.71 4.95
C LEU A 444 -6.07 -8.07 3.89
N MET A 445 -6.78 -8.91 3.13
CA MET A 445 -7.75 -8.47 2.14
C MET A 445 -8.87 -7.65 2.81
N PRO A 446 -9.26 -6.51 2.24
CA PRO A 446 -10.28 -5.66 2.84
C PRO A 446 -11.71 -6.11 2.44
N THR A 447 -12.08 -7.35 2.75
CA THR A 447 -13.47 -7.83 2.63
C THR A 447 -14.36 -7.16 3.67
N LEU A 448 -15.70 -7.21 3.50
CA LEU A 448 -16.63 -6.67 4.50
C LEU A 448 -16.45 -7.31 5.88
N ALA A 449 -16.16 -8.63 5.89
CA ALA A 449 -15.90 -9.39 7.11
C ALA A 449 -14.55 -9.07 7.77
N GLN A 450 -13.65 -8.38 7.06
CA GLN A 450 -12.31 -8.00 7.52
C GLN A 450 -12.05 -6.50 7.44
N SER A 451 -13.10 -5.68 7.47
CA SER A 451 -13.03 -4.21 7.45
C SER A 451 -13.63 -3.60 8.71
N ASN A 452 -13.30 -2.35 8.99
CA ASN A 452 -13.81 -1.57 10.13
C ASN A 452 -13.64 -2.31 11.47
N TYR A 453 -14.71 -2.47 12.24
CA TYR A 453 -14.71 -3.16 13.54
C TYR A 453 -14.20 -4.61 13.49
N TYR A 454 -14.35 -5.28 12.35
CA TYR A 454 -13.94 -6.68 12.18
C TYR A 454 -12.43 -6.82 11.89
N ARG A 455 -11.80 -5.78 11.36
CA ARG A 455 -10.36 -5.74 11.11
C ARG A 455 -9.57 -5.75 12.43
N PRO A 456 -8.30 -6.21 12.47
CA PRO A 456 -7.46 -6.06 13.64
C PRO A 456 -7.48 -4.61 14.17
N PRO A 457 -7.75 -4.43 15.48
CA PRO A 457 -7.98 -3.11 16.05
C PRO A 457 -6.68 -2.36 16.31
N ASN A 458 -6.77 -1.03 16.32
CA ASN A 458 -5.64 -0.14 16.66
C ASN A 458 -5.27 -0.20 18.15
N VAL A 459 -6.25 -0.43 19.00
CA VAL A 459 -6.06 -0.58 20.46
C VAL A 459 -6.29 -2.04 20.82
N SER A 460 -5.33 -2.68 21.48
CA SER A 460 -5.49 -4.06 21.93
C SER A 460 -6.73 -4.19 22.84
N ARG A 461 -7.56 -5.21 22.57
CA ARG A 461 -8.74 -5.53 23.39
C ARG A 461 -8.41 -6.46 24.54
N ASP A 462 -7.23 -7.07 24.52
CA ASP A 462 -6.80 -8.08 25.48
C ASP A 462 -5.80 -7.53 26.51
N TYR A 463 -4.98 -6.56 26.11
CA TYR A 463 -3.87 -6.05 26.90
C TYR A 463 -3.85 -4.52 26.91
N LYS A 464 -3.68 -3.91 28.08
CA LYS A 464 -3.48 -2.48 28.23
C LYS A 464 -2.13 -2.07 27.62
N ASP A 465 -2.03 -0.82 27.21
CA ASP A 465 -0.80 -0.17 26.73
C ASP A 465 -0.13 -0.86 25.54
N LEU A 466 -0.92 -1.66 24.79
CA LEU A 466 -0.55 -2.32 23.53
C LEU A 466 -1.43 -1.82 22.40
N TYR A 467 -0.77 -1.34 21.33
CA TYR A 467 -1.43 -0.75 20.17
C TYR A 467 -0.87 -1.34 18.89
N PHE A 468 -1.67 -1.30 17.82
CA PHE A 468 -1.30 -1.78 16.49
C PHE A 468 -1.66 -0.75 15.43
N ALA A 469 -0.80 -0.58 14.43
CA ALA A 469 -1.08 0.26 13.27
C ALA A 469 -0.45 -0.34 12.00
N GLY A 470 -0.96 -0.01 10.83
CA GLY A 470 -0.39 -0.47 9.55
C GLY A 470 -1.40 -1.16 8.64
N ALA A 471 -0.89 -1.78 7.57
CA ALA A 471 -1.70 -2.30 6.46
C ALA A 471 -2.71 -3.38 6.85
N SER A 472 -2.35 -4.29 7.77
CA SER A 472 -3.24 -5.36 8.24
C SER A 472 -4.12 -4.95 9.43
N THR A 473 -3.99 -3.70 9.91
CA THR A 473 -4.82 -3.11 10.97
C THR A 473 -5.84 -2.15 10.37
N HIS A 474 -6.81 -1.70 11.15
CA HIS A 474 -7.76 -0.67 10.72
C HIS A 474 -7.03 0.67 10.45
N PRO A 475 -7.37 1.44 9.39
CA PRO A 475 -8.43 1.18 8.40
C PRO A 475 -8.02 0.25 7.25
N GLY A 476 -6.74 0.02 6.93
CA GLY A 476 -6.33 -0.89 5.88
C GLY A 476 -4.99 -0.57 5.22
N ALA A 477 -4.79 -1.04 4.00
CA ALA A 477 -3.58 -0.90 3.20
C ALA A 477 -3.60 0.35 2.29
N GLY A 478 -2.43 0.73 1.79
CA GLY A 478 -2.17 1.92 0.97
C GLY A 478 -1.53 3.03 1.79
N VAL A 479 -0.57 3.78 1.21
CA VAL A 479 0.24 4.76 1.97
C VAL A 479 -0.62 5.80 2.69
N PRO A 480 -1.61 6.48 2.05
CA PRO A 480 -2.47 7.42 2.78
C PRO A 480 -3.25 6.76 3.92
N ILE A 481 -3.68 5.50 3.71
CA ILE A 481 -4.47 4.76 4.69
C ILE A 481 -3.63 4.32 5.90
N VAL A 482 -2.39 3.90 5.69
CA VAL A 482 -1.50 3.54 6.83
C VAL A 482 -1.00 4.77 7.59
N LEU A 483 -0.87 5.93 6.94
CA LEU A 483 -0.63 7.21 7.61
C LEU A 483 -1.83 7.64 8.46
N THR A 484 -3.06 7.39 7.98
CA THR A 484 -4.29 7.54 8.76
C THR A 484 -4.35 6.56 9.94
N SER A 485 -3.96 5.28 9.72
CA SER A 485 -3.83 4.28 10.79
C SER A 485 -2.87 4.75 11.89
N ALA A 486 -1.71 5.31 11.51
CA ALA A 486 -0.76 5.90 12.44
C ALA A 486 -1.40 7.02 13.26
N LYS A 487 -2.08 7.97 12.59
CA LYS A 487 -2.73 9.11 13.25
C LYS A 487 -3.76 8.67 14.28
N ILE A 488 -4.77 7.89 13.85
CA ILE A 488 -5.86 7.48 14.76
C ILE A 488 -5.36 6.62 15.91
N THR A 489 -4.25 5.87 15.72
CA THR A 489 -3.64 5.08 16.79
C THR A 489 -2.90 5.98 17.79
N VAL A 490 -2.15 6.97 17.31
CA VAL A 490 -1.49 7.97 18.18
C VAL A 490 -2.54 8.77 18.97
N ASP A 491 -3.62 9.22 18.35
CA ASP A 491 -4.72 9.91 19.01
C ASP A 491 -5.28 9.09 20.19
N GLU A 492 -5.44 7.76 20.02
CA GLU A 492 -5.88 6.86 21.08
C GLU A 492 -4.83 6.67 22.19
N ILE A 493 -3.54 6.63 21.84
CA ILE A 493 -2.43 6.59 22.83
C ILE A 493 -2.46 7.84 23.69
N ILE A 494 -2.54 9.01 23.07
CA ILE A 494 -2.59 10.30 23.79
C ILE A 494 -3.83 10.41 24.67
N LYS A 495 -4.98 9.97 24.16
CA LYS A 495 -6.22 9.91 24.94
C LYS A 495 -6.10 9.01 26.17
N ASP A 496 -5.47 7.85 26.05
CA ASP A 496 -5.25 6.94 27.17
C ASP A 496 -4.27 7.54 28.19
N ILE A 497 -3.23 8.25 27.75
CA ILE A 497 -2.31 8.96 28.63
C ILE A 497 -3.06 10.03 29.43
N ASN A 498 -3.87 10.85 28.76
CA ASN A 498 -4.61 11.93 29.41
C ASN A 498 -5.71 11.44 30.37
N ASN A 499 -6.26 10.24 30.14
CA ASN A 499 -7.26 9.64 31.06
C ASN A 499 -6.64 8.99 32.30
N HIS A 500 -5.32 8.81 32.33
CA HIS A 500 -4.58 8.26 33.47
C HIS A 500 -3.92 9.36 34.34
N ILE A 501 -4.04 10.63 33.94
CA ILE A 501 -3.66 11.82 34.70
C ILE A 501 -4.89 12.39 35.42
#